data_18d9f51289039686b6d56869fd3b4af4
#
_entry.id   18d9f51289039686b6d56869fd3b4af4
#
_cell.length_a   1.000
_cell.length_b   1.000
_cell.length_c   1.000
_cell.angle_alpha   90.00
_cell.angle_beta   90.00
_cell.angle_gamma   90.00
#
_symmetry.space_group_name_H-M   'P 1'
#
loop_
_entity.id
_entity.type
_entity.pdbx_description
1 polymer ?
#
loop_
_entity_poly.entity_id
_entity_poly.type
_entity_poly.pdbx_seq_one_letter_code
_entity_poly.pdbx_strand_id
1 'polypeptide(L)'
;MKLFFLCKRRPQGKDLLTRPYGRFFHLPRILSERGHDVCLLLLSYQKEARSRTMQYGMTWITESVFPTGPLAYIQHAERLVKEFKPDWVVGFSDTYYGILSAWLGERYRIGSVIDAYDNYESYIPWLKPLHLLWRKALGRATLVTAAGPHLAEFLSSFRPDKKAYTIPMASDPNFQPLERTECRRRLGLPVDRKIIGYSGAVHRSRGIDTLFQAYEKLKGDNPQLELVLTGRNQKGLSIPSGVRWLGYLPDEDMPLLLNSLDVLLVLNRFSDFGRFSYPVKLYEAMKCHIPVVATNTPPVRWILGDRGSLIAEADDDADLARKVESILNMNRWDYGEQNTWEQSSLVFEAALLAR
;
A
#
# COMPACT_ATOMS: atom_id res chain seq x y z
N MET A 1 23.81 -11.81 -1.88
CA MET A 1 23.37 -12.03 -0.48
C MET A 1 22.21 -13.01 -0.44
N LYS A 2 22.05 -13.72 0.68
CA LYS A 2 20.87 -14.55 0.95
C LYS A 2 19.87 -13.75 1.80
N LEU A 3 18.67 -13.55 1.28
CA LEU A 3 17.64 -12.72 1.86
C LEU A 3 16.42 -13.56 2.24
N PHE A 4 16.05 -13.55 3.52
CA PHE A 4 14.91 -14.31 4.03
C PHE A 4 13.79 -13.38 4.46
N PHE A 5 12.65 -13.44 3.78
CA PHE A 5 11.50 -12.58 4.02
C PHE A 5 10.41 -13.31 4.80
N LEU A 6 9.91 -12.66 5.84
CA LEU A 6 8.78 -13.09 6.65
C LEU A 6 7.59 -12.20 6.33
N CYS A 7 6.49 -12.76 5.87
CA CYS A 7 5.35 -11.97 5.42
C CYS A 7 4.02 -12.70 5.65
N LYS A 8 2.95 -11.94 5.72
CA LYS A 8 1.59 -12.45 5.61
C LYS A 8 1.34 -12.92 4.17
N ARG A 9 0.72 -14.09 3.98
CA ARG A 9 0.39 -14.59 2.64
C ARG A 9 -0.58 -13.69 1.90
N ARG A 10 -1.56 -13.13 2.63
CA ARG A 10 -2.59 -12.24 2.06
C ARG A 10 -2.55 -10.85 2.70
N PRO A 11 -1.49 -10.06 2.49
CA PRO A 11 -1.51 -8.66 2.90
C PRO A 11 -2.63 -7.95 2.12
N GLN A 12 -3.39 -7.09 2.81
CA GLN A 12 -4.54 -6.39 2.20
C GLN A 12 -5.59 -7.29 1.51
N GLY A 13 -5.62 -8.60 1.86
CA GLY A 13 -6.58 -9.56 1.34
C GLY A 13 -6.24 -10.20 -0.01
N LYS A 14 -5.12 -9.84 -0.64
CA LYS A 14 -4.63 -10.42 -1.91
C LYS A 14 -3.58 -11.50 -1.62
N ASP A 15 -3.69 -12.64 -2.29
CA ASP A 15 -2.76 -13.76 -2.13
C ASP A 15 -1.49 -13.53 -2.97
N LEU A 16 -0.34 -13.37 -2.31
CA LEU A 16 0.93 -13.11 -2.99
C LEU A 16 1.40 -14.22 -3.94
N LEU A 17 0.94 -15.47 -3.75
CA LEU A 17 1.31 -16.58 -4.64
C LEU A 17 0.54 -16.57 -5.95
N THR A 18 -0.76 -16.25 -5.89
CA THR A 18 -1.64 -16.31 -7.06
C THR A 18 -1.93 -14.95 -7.67
N ARG A 19 -1.74 -13.89 -6.90
CA ARG A 19 -1.96 -12.49 -7.28
C ARG A 19 -0.84 -11.61 -6.75
N PRO A 20 0.42 -11.80 -7.23
CA PRO A 20 1.58 -11.05 -6.78
C PRO A 20 1.42 -9.55 -7.10
N TYR A 21 1.69 -8.69 -6.11
CA TYR A 21 1.51 -7.25 -6.27
C TYR A 21 2.33 -6.45 -5.25
N GLY A 22 2.59 -5.19 -5.59
CA GLY A 22 3.07 -4.15 -4.69
C GLY A 22 4.41 -4.46 -4.03
N ARG A 23 4.66 -3.78 -2.90
CA ARG A 23 5.93 -3.80 -2.17
C ARG A 23 6.42 -5.19 -1.79
N PHE A 24 5.53 -6.05 -1.32
CA PHE A 24 5.86 -7.39 -0.81
C PHE A 24 6.24 -8.39 -1.91
N PHE A 25 5.96 -8.04 -3.15
CA PHE A 25 6.33 -8.82 -4.32
C PHE A 25 7.50 -8.18 -5.08
N HIS A 26 7.39 -6.89 -5.42
CA HIS A 26 8.36 -6.26 -6.32
C HIS A 26 9.74 -6.10 -5.66
N LEU A 27 9.83 -5.72 -4.37
CA LEU A 27 11.14 -5.60 -3.72
C LEU A 27 11.91 -6.93 -3.72
N PRO A 28 11.38 -8.05 -3.19
CA PRO A 28 12.11 -9.32 -3.21
C PRO A 28 12.34 -9.84 -4.64
N ARG A 29 11.40 -9.65 -5.59
CA ARG A 29 11.57 -10.08 -6.98
C ARG A 29 12.75 -9.38 -7.66
N ILE A 30 12.81 -8.06 -7.57
CA ILE A 30 13.87 -7.29 -8.20
C ILE A 30 15.23 -7.60 -7.55
N LEU A 31 15.27 -7.80 -6.23
CA LEU A 31 16.50 -8.25 -5.57
C LEU A 31 16.94 -9.64 -6.06
N SER A 32 16.00 -10.56 -6.31
CA SER A 32 16.31 -11.86 -6.93
C SER A 32 16.85 -11.72 -8.35
N GLU A 33 16.24 -10.86 -9.17
CA GLU A 33 16.71 -10.56 -10.54
C GLU A 33 18.11 -9.92 -10.55
N ARG A 34 18.49 -9.25 -9.46
CA ARG A 34 19.81 -8.67 -9.26
C ARG A 34 20.85 -9.66 -8.69
N GLY A 35 20.48 -10.94 -8.62
CA GLY A 35 21.40 -12.03 -8.23
C GLY A 35 21.46 -12.32 -6.73
N HIS A 36 20.50 -11.81 -5.93
CA HIS A 36 20.36 -12.26 -4.55
C HIS A 36 19.56 -13.57 -4.47
N ASP A 37 19.94 -14.45 -3.54
CA ASP A 37 19.19 -15.67 -3.24
C ASP A 37 18.04 -15.32 -2.28
N VAL A 38 16.80 -15.40 -2.76
CA VAL A 38 15.62 -14.89 -2.06
C VAL A 38 14.69 -16.02 -1.67
N CYS A 39 14.38 -16.10 -0.36
CA CYS A 39 13.40 -17.02 0.20
C CYS A 39 12.33 -16.26 0.97
N LEU A 40 11.04 -16.54 0.70
CA LEU A 40 9.91 -15.97 1.41
C LEU A 40 9.19 -17.07 2.21
N LEU A 41 8.94 -16.82 3.49
CA LEU A 41 8.04 -17.63 4.32
C LEU A 41 6.75 -16.84 4.56
N LEU A 42 5.65 -17.32 4.01
CA LEU A 42 4.34 -16.70 4.04
C LEU A 42 3.43 -17.37 5.07
N LEU A 43 2.87 -16.59 5.99
CA LEU A 43 1.87 -17.07 6.94
C LEU A 43 0.45 -16.90 6.40
N SER A 44 -0.28 -18.01 6.30
CA SER A 44 -1.71 -18.01 6.01
C SER A 44 -2.53 -18.09 7.29
N TYR A 45 -3.54 -17.22 7.38
CA TYR A 45 -4.56 -17.27 8.45
C TYR A 45 -5.79 -18.13 8.06
N GLN A 46 -5.69 -18.85 6.94
CA GLN A 46 -6.66 -19.82 6.48
C GLN A 46 -6.09 -21.22 6.62
N LYS A 47 -6.97 -22.23 6.75
CA LYS A 47 -6.55 -23.65 6.78
C LYS A 47 -6.11 -24.07 5.38
N GLU A 48 -4.82 -24.17 5.17
CA GLU A 48 -4.18 -24.51 3.90
C GLU A 48 -3.01 -25.45 4.12
N ALA A 49 -2.71 -26.26 3.11
CA ALA A 49 -1.52 -27.12 3.12
C ALA A 49 -0.24 -26.27 3.02
N ARG A 50 0.81 -26.75 3.67
CA ARG A 50 2.17 -26.22 3.44
C ARG A 50 2.54 -26.45 1.99
N SER A 51 3.25 -25.48 1.42
CA SER A 51 3.80 -25.61 0.08
C SER A 51 5.19 -25.00 0.00
N ARG A 52 5.99 -25.50 -0.94
CA ARG A 52 7.26 -24.92 -1.35
C ARG A 52 7.30 -24.90 -2.85
N THR A 53 7.46 -23.73 -3.44
CA THR A 53 7.47 -23.52 -4.88
C THR A 53 8.61 -22.58 -5.26
N MET A 54 9.06 -22.66 -6.50
CA MET A 54 10.01 -21.73 -7.09
C MET A 54 9.27 -20.92 -8.16
N GLN A 55 9.19 -19.60 -7.96
CA GLN A 55 8.56 -18.69 -8.93
C GLN A 55 9.31 -17.35 -8.92
N TYR A 56 9.45 -16.72 -10.08
CA TYR A 56 10.15 -15.44 -10.24
C TYR A 56 11.59 -15.44 -9.71
N GLY A 57 12.30 -16.57 -9.81
CA GLY A 57 13.65 -16.74 -9.26
C GLY A 57 13.72 -16.84 -7.74
N MET A 58 12.59 -16.86 -7.05
CA MET A 58 12.50 -16.86 -5.59
C MET A 58 11.91 -18.16 -5.05
N THR A 59 12.36 -18.61 -3.89
CA THR A 59 11.72 -19.71 -3.15
C THR A 59 10.56 -19.18 -2.32
N TRP A 60 9.37 -19.71 -2.55
CA TRP A 60 8.15 -19.41 -1.80
C TRP A 60 7.75 -20.57 -0.92
N ILE A 61 7.61 -20.32 0.37
CA ILE A 61 7.21 -21.32 1.36
C ILE A 61 5.97 -20.80 2.08
N THR A 62 4.96 -21.65 2.25
CA THR A 62 3.75 -21.30 2.99
C THR A 62 3.61 -22.11 4.26
N GLU A 63 3.11 -21.45 5.29
CA GLU A 63 2.73 -22.04 6.57
C GLU A 63 1.35 -21.57 6.95
N SER A 64 0.53 -22.44 7.57
CA SER A 64 -0.79 -22.09 8.08
C SER A 64 -0.76 -21.93 9.60
N VAL A 65 -1.55 -20.98 10.13
CA VAL A 65 -1.79 -20.93 11.58
C VAL A 65 -2.55 -22.15 12.11
N PHE A 66 -3.20 -22.93 11.24
CA PHE A 66 -3.97 -24.10 11.61
C PHE A 66 -3.21 -25.40 11.36
N PRO A 67 -3.34 -26.39 12.27
CA PRO A 67 -4.06 -26.36 13.56
C PRO A 67 -3.22 -25.81 14.72
N THR A 68 -1.92 -25.60 14.57
CA THR A 68 -0.93 -25.45 15.66
C THR A 68 -0.69 -24.00 16.11
N GLY A 69 -1.42 -23.04 15.52
CA GLY A 69 -1.26 -21.62 15.83
C GLY A 69 0.04 -21.03 15.25
N PRO A 70 0.45 -19.83 15.68
CA PRO A 70 1.61 -19.12 15.13
C PRO A 70 2.96 -19.77 15.51
N LEU A 71 3.00 -20.67 16.48
CA LEU A 71 4.24 -21.33 16.93
C LEU A 71 4.87 -22.16 15.81
N ALA A 72 4.05 -22.86 14.99
CA ALA A 72 4.56 -23.63 13.85
C ALA A 72 5.30 -22.72 12.84
N TYR A 73 4.80 -21.53 12.61
CA TYR A 73 5.46 -20.55 11.74
C TYR A 73 6.81 -20.10 12.31
N ILE A 74 6.87 -19.80 13.61
CA ILE A 74 8.11 -19.41 14.30
C ILE A 74 9.14 -20.54 14.22
N GLN A 75 8.75 -21.77 14.54
CA GLN A 75 9.63 -22.95 14.46
C GLN A 75 10.11 -23.20 13.02
N HIS A 76 9.24 -22.99 12.03
CA HIS A 76 9.60 -23.13 10.63
C HIS A 76 10.58 -22.04 10.20
N ALA A 77 10.37 -20.80 10.63
CA ALA A 77 11.31 -19.71 10.39
C ALA A 77 12.70 -19.99 10.98
N GLU A 78 12.77 -20.50 12.23
CA GLU A 78 14.04 -20.89 12.85
C GLU A 78 14.75 -22.02 12.08
N ARG A 79 13.99 -23.04 11.61
CA ARG A 79 14.55 -24.11 10.79
C ARG A 79 15.12 -23.58 9.49
N LEU A 80 14.39 -22.72 8.79
CA LEU A 80 14.84 -22.11 7.54
C LEU A 80 16.07 -21.21 7.75
N VAL A 81 16.18 -20.47 8.85
CA VAL A 81 17.40 -19.72 9.17
C VAL A 81 18.61 -20.66 9.26
N LYS A 82 18.47 -21.84 9.89
CA LYS A 82 19.55 -22.83 10.01
C LYS A 82 19.92 -23.50 8.67
N GLU A 83 18.89 -23.80 7.85
CA GLU A 83 19.07 -24.49 6.55
C GLU A 83 19.55 -23.51 5.45
N PHE A 84 18.89 -22.38 5.30
CA PHE A 84 19.15 -21.39 4.26
C PHE A 84 20.36 -20.52 4.57
N LYS A 85 20.66 -20.28 5.86
CA LYS A 85 21.74 -19.43 6.39
C LYS A 85 21.71 -18.03 5.74
N PRO A 86 20.64 -17.26 5.94
CA PRO A 86 20.50 -15.95 5.34
C PRO A 86 21.51 -14.95 5.91
N ASP A 87 21.93 -13.99 5.09
CA ASP A 87 22.67 -12.82 5.52
C ASP A 87 21.73 -11.83 6.23
N TRP A 88 20.49 -11.76 5.75
CA TRP A 88 19.46 -10.87 6.27
C TRP A 88 18.12 -11.57 6.44
N VAL A 89 17.43 -11.27 7.54
CA VAL A 89 16.01 -11.61 7.74
C VAL A 89 15.18 -10.32 7.72
N VAL A 90 14.14 -10.29 6.88
CA VAL A 90 13.30 -9.12 6.63
C VAL A 90 11.87 -9.40 7.09
N GLY A 91 11.35 -8.59 8.01
CA GLY A 91 9.96 -8.66 8.46
C GLY A 91 9.10 -7.67 7.69
N PHE A 92 8.11 -8.18 6.93
CA PHE A 92 7.17 -7.44 6.11
C PHE A 92 5.74 -7.44 6.68
N SER A 93 4.93 -6.53 6.23
CA SER A 93 3.47 -6.49 6.27
C SER A 93 2.75 -6.32 7.61
N ASP A 94 3.40 -6.53 8.76
CA ASP A 94 2.76 -6.37 10.06
C ASP A 94 3.78 -6.34 11.21
N THR A 95 3.34 -5.90 12.41
CA THR A 95 4.17 -5.89 13.64
C THR A 95 4.79 -7.23 13.96
N TYR A 96 4.04 -8.32 13.80
CA TYR A 96 4.48 -9.67 14.18
C TYR A 96 5.71 -10.13 13.41
N TYR A 97 5.76 -9.87 12.11
CA TYR A 97 6.89 -10.26 11.25
C TYR A 97 8.13 -9.41 11.54
N GLY A 98 7.92 -8.11 11.83
CA GLY A 98 9.00 -7.23 12.25
C GLY A 98 9.60 -7.63 13.61
N ILE A 99 8.76 -7.96 14.59
CA ILE A 99 9.23 -8.49 15.90
C ILE A 99 10.00 -9.79 15.71
N LEU A 100 9.46 -10.70 14.89
CA LEU A 100 10.12 -11.99 14.62
C LEU A 100 11.44 -11.80 13.88
N SER A 101 11.52 -10.90 12.91
CA SER A 101 12.78 -10.62 12.19
C SER A 101 13.86 -10.08 13.12
N ALA A 102 13.51 -9.13 14.00
CA ALA A 102 14.46 -8.58 14.98
C ALA A 102 14.94 -9.66 15.96
N TRP A 103 14.03 -10.49 16.44
CA TRP A 103 14.37 -11.60 17.36
C TRP A 103 15.27 -12.65 16.69
N LEU A 104 14.98 -13.06 15.44
CA LEU A 104 15.84 -14.00 14.69
C LEU A 104 17.21 -13.39 14.42
N GLY A 105 17.27 -12.10 14.05
CA GLY A 105 18.51 -11.38 13.84
C GLY A 105 19.43 -11.40 15.07
N GLU A 106 18.87 -11.12 16.24
CA GLU A 106 19.59 -11.15 17.50
C GLU A 106 20.04 -12.57 17.89
N ARG A 107 19.12 -13.54 17.79
CA ARG A 107 19.35 -14.94 18.17
C ARG A 107 20.42 -15.63 17.32
N TYR A 108 20.43 -15.37 16.02
CA TYR A 108 21.33 -16.03 15.06
C TYR A 108 22.50 -15.16 14.62
N ARG A 109 22.60 -13.91 15.14
CA ARG A 109 23.64 -12.93 14.79
C ARG A 109 23.73 -12.63 13.30
N ILE A 110 22.56 -12.51 12.65
CA ILE A 110 22.40 -12.13 11.24
C ILE A 110 21.75 -10.74 11.13
N GLY A 111 21.85 -10.11 9.96
CA GLY A 111 21.18 -8.83 9.74
C GLY A 111 19.65 -8.96 9.87
N SER A 112 19.01 -7.99 10.51
CA SER A 112 17.54 -7.94 10.58
C SER A 112 17.00 -6.63 10.03
N VAL A 113 15.95 -6.71 9.23
CA VAL A 113 15.22 -5.56 8.70
C VAL A 113 13.78 -5.60 9.19
N ILE A 114 13.28 -4.47 9.66
CA ILE A 114 11.86 -4.23 9.82
C ILE A 114 11.43 -3.26 8.73
N ASP A 115 10.54 -3.72 7.83
CA ASP A 115 10.00 -2.90 6.76
C ASP A 115 8.53 -2.54 7.05
N ALA A 116 8.25 -1.26 7.26
CA ALA A 116 6.93 -0.75 7.56
C ALA A 116 6.37 0.10 6.41
N TYR A 117 5.15 -0.20 5.97
CA TYR A 117 4.48 0.61 4.95
C TYR A 117 3.32 1.46 5.51
N ASP A 118 2.93 1.19 6.75
CA ASP A 118 1.92 1.94 7.50
C ASP A 118 2.32 2.04 8.98
N ASN A 119 1.63 2.89 9.74
CA ASN A 119 1.71 2.87 11.19
C ASN A 119 0.93 1.66 11.74
N TYR A 120 1.60 0.55 11.97
CA TYR A 120 0.99 -0.70 12.43
C TYR A 120 0.35 -0.61 13.82
N GLU A 121 0.77 0.32 14.68
CA GLU A 121 0.15 0.55 15.98
C GLU A 121 -1.30 1.04 15.83
N SER A 122 -1.63 1.71 14.72
CA SER A 122 -2.98 2.18 14.42
C SER A 122 -3.97 1.07 14.06
N TYR A 123 -3.49 -0.12 13.70
CA TYR A 123 -4.36 -1.26 13.35
C TYR A 123 -5.03 -1.89 14.57
N ILE A 124 -4.32 -1.93 15.71
CA ILE A 124 -4.81 -2.51 16.96
C ILE A 124 -4.45 -1.55 18.11
N PRO A 125 -5.05 -0.35 18.18
CA PRO A 125 -4.62 0.73 19.08
C PRO A 125 -4.78 0.41 20.57
N TRP A 126 -5.60 -0.58 20.91
CA TRP A 126 -5.81 -1.02 22.30
C TRP A 126 -4.76 -2.03 22.80
N LEU A 127 -4.01 -2.70 21.93
CA LEU A 127 -3.08 -3.77 22.31
C LEU A 127 -1.69 -3.20 22.69
N LYS A 128 -1.64 -2.41 23.76
CA LYS A 128 -0.43 -1.72 24.23
C LYS A 128 0.79 -2.63 24.47
N PRO A 129 0.65 -3.87 25.01
CA PRO A 129 1.79 -4.79 25.13
C PRO A 129 2.46 -5.11 23.79
N LEU A 130 1.68 -5.27 22.71
CA LEU A 130 2.23 -5.49 21.36
C LEU A 130 3.01 -4.25 20.87
N HIS A 131 2.49 -3.04 21.15
CA HIS A 131 3.19 -1.81 20.80
C HIS A 131 4.54 -1.68 21.50
N LEU A 132 4.62 -2.05 22.78
CA LEU A 132 5.90 -2.06 23.52
C LEU A 132 6.90 -3.05 22.92
N LEU A 133 6.45 -4.26 22.57
CA LEU A 133 7.29 -5.25 21.89
C LEU A 133 7.75 -4.76 20.50
N TRP A 134 6.86 -4.13 19.76
CA TRP A 134 7.15 -3.53 18.45
C TRP A 134 8.23 -2.45 18.56
N ARG A 135 8.04 -1.48 19.45
CA ARG A 135 9.02 -0.40 19.68
C ARG A 135 10.39 -0.92 20.13
N LYS A 136 10.38 -1.94 20.99
CA LYS A 136 11.62 -2.63 21.39
C LYS A 136 12.29 -3.34 20.21
N ALA A 137 11.52 -3.97 19.34
CA ALA A 137 12.02 -4.61 18.11
C ALA A 137 12.62 -3.58 17.14
N LEU A 138 11.96 -2.41 16.96
CA LEU A 138 12.48 -1.30 16.16
C LEU A 138 13.86 -0.84 16.67
N GLY A 139 14.03 -0.68 17.98
CA GLY A 139 15.32 -0.29 18.58
C GLY A 139 16.43 -1.33 18.37
N ARG A 140 16.07 -2.62 18.33
CA ARG A 140 17.02 -3.74 18.19
C ARG A 140 17.35 -4.11 16.75
N ALA A 141 16.40 -3.91 15.82
CA ALA A 141 16.63 -4.26 14.44
C ALA A 141 17.86 -3.56 13.85
N THR A 142 18.60 -4.28 13.03
CA THR A 142 19.78 -3.74 12.37
C THR A 142 19.41 -2.57 11.48
N LEU A 143 18.37 -2.77 10.66
CA LEU A 143 17.85 -1.79 9.72
C LEU A 143 16.34 -1.66 9.91
N VAL A 144 15.81 -0.44 9.77
CA VAL A 144 14.38 -0.17 9.68
C VAL A 144 14.12 0.62 8.42
N THR A 145 13.13 0.23 7.65
CA THR A 145 12.70 0.92 6.43
C THR A 145 11.23 1.28 6.51
N ALA A 146 10.84 2.36 5.84
CA ALA A 146 9.50 2.89 5.85
C ALA A 146 9.06 3.33 4.45
N ALA A 147 7.77 3.30 4.16
CA ALA A 147 7.20 3.68 2.87
C ALA A 147 7.37 5.17 2.50
N GLY A 148 7.73 6.00 3.48
CA GLY A 148 8.01 7.41 3.24
C GLY A 148 8.57 8.12 4.47
N PRO A 149 9.00 9.41 4.32
CA PRO A 149 9.81 10.11 5.31
C PRO A 149 9.12 10.33 6.65
N HIS A 150 7.84 10.67 6.68
CA HIS A 150 7.11 10.90 7.93
C HIS A 150 6.99 9.62 8.78
N LEU A 151 6.79 8.47 8.12
CA LEU A 151 6.80 7.19 8.82
C LEU A 151 8.23 6.81 9.27
N ALA A 152 9.24 7.07 8.42
CA ALA A 152 10.64 6.84 8.77
C ALA A 152 11.06 7.66 10.00
N GLU A 153 10.67 8.92 10.06
CA GLU A 153 10.93 9.81 11.21
C GLU A 153 10.25 9.28 12.48
N PHE A 154 8.95 8.92 12.37
CA PHE A 154 8.22 8.33 13.49
C PHE A 154 8.87 7.04 14.01
N LEU A 155 9.26 6.13 13.13
CA LEU A 155 9.94 4.89 13.53
C LEU A 155 11.33 5.14 14.10
N SER A 156 12.03 6.17 13.60
CA SER A 156 13.34 6.59 14.12
C SER A 156 13.28 7.06 15.56
N SER A 157 12.15 7.60 16.02
CA SER A 157 11.98 8.04 17.41
C SER A 157 12.15 6.91 18.45
N PHE A 158 12.02 5.65 18.00
CA PHE A 158 12.26 4.45 18.82
C PHE A 158 13.68 3.88 18.65
N ARG A 159 14.58 4.61 17.98
CA ARG A 159 15.94 4.18 17.62
C ARG A 159 16.96 5.29 17.93
N PRO A 160 17.39 5.48 19.17
CA PRO A 160 18.18 6.65 19.60
C PRO A 160 19.42 6.95 18.73
N ASP A 161 20.12 5.89 18.30
CA ASP A 161 21.40 6.02 17.59
C ASP A 161 21.32 5.66 16.09
N LYS A 162 20.11 5.41 15.57
CA LYS A 162 19.93 4.93 14.20
C LYS A 162 18.68 5.55 13.58
N LYS A 163 18.75 5.86 12.29
CA LYS A 163 17.58 6.34 11.52
C LYS A 163 16.93 5.19 10.76
N ALA A 164 15.64 5.32 10.50
CA ALA A 164 14.93 4.50 9.52
C ALA A 164 15.13 5.09 8.13
N TYR A 165 15.22 4.23 7.12
CA TYR A 165 15.40 4.62 5.73
C TYR A 165 14.06 4.73 5.01
N THR A 166 13.91 5.71 4.15
CA THR A 166 12.75 5.83 3.28
C THR A 166 12.94 4.97 2.05
N ILE A 167 12.04 4.02 1.85
CA ILE A 167 11.92 3.22 0.63
C ILE A 167 10.55 3.54 0.02
N PRO A 168 10.45 4.41 -0.97
CA PRO A 168 9.18 4.88 -1.48
C PRO A 168 8.28 3.77 -2.01
N MET A 169 6.98 4.03 -2.04
CA MET A 169 6.03 3.20 -2.78
C MET A 169 6.12 3.51 -4.27
N ALA A 170 5.61 2.59 -5.09
CA ALA A 170 5.45 2.77 -6.53
C ALA A 170 4.15 2.11 -6.99
N SER A 171 3.73 2.40 -8.23
CA SER A 171 2.65 1.67 -8.87
C SER A 171 3.15 0.36 -9.48
N ASP A 172 2.27 -0.60 -9.63
CA ASP A 172 2.56 -1.81 -10.39
C ASP A 172 2.69 -1.48 -11.89
N PRO A 173 3.51 -2.24 -12.65
CA PRO A 173 3.84 -1.91 -14.05
C PRO A 173 2.64 -1.94 -15.03
N ASN A 174 1.54 -2.61 -14.67
CA ASN A 174 0.32 -2.66 -15.48
C ASN A 174 -0.47 -1.34 -15.48
N PHE A 175 -0.16 -0.41 -14.59
CA PHE A 175 -0.75 0.94 -14.63
C PHE A 175 0.02 1.79 -15.64
N GLN A 176 -0.67 2.20 -16.68
CA GLN A 176 -0.16 3.05 -17.76
C GLN A 176 -1.30 3.85 -18.39
N PRO A 177 -1.03 4.94 -19.12
CA PRO A 177 -2.08 5.65 -19.86
C PRO A 177 -2.74 4.76 -20.89
N LEU A 178 -4.07 4.70 -20.86
CA LEU A 178 -4.92 3.99 -21.82
C LEU A 178 -5.95 4.97 -22.41
N GLU A 179 -6.55 4.61 -23.55
CA GLU A 179 -7.59 5.44 -24.17
C GLU A 179 -8.87 5.39 -23.31
N ARG A 180 -9.36 6.59 -22.91
CA ARG A 180 -10.45 6.76 -21.93
C ARG A 180 -11.76 6.19 -22.43
N THR A 181 -12.13 6.47 -23.68
CA THR A 181 -13.38 6.04 -24.26
C THR A 181 -13.49 4.52 -24.34
N GLU A 182 -12.39 3.87 -24.69
CA GLU A 182 -12.33 2.41 -24.72
C GLU A 182 -12.44 1.80 -23.31
N CYS A 183 -11.74 2.38 -22.32
CA CYS A 183 -11.86 1.96 -20.92
C CYS A 183 -13.31 2.08 -20.42
N ARG A 184 -14.00 3.17 -20.76
CA ARG A 184 -15.41 3.37 -20.40
C ARG A 184 -16.32 2.34 -21.04
N ARG A 185 -16.15 2.07 -22.34
CA ARG A 185 -16.94 1.04 -23.04
C ARG A 185 -16.79 -0.33 -22.39
N ARG A 186 -15.56 -0.73 -22.07
CA ARG A 186 -15.28 -2.02 -21.45
C ARG A 186 -15.89 -2.16 -20.06
N LEU A 187 -16.01 -1.06 -19.31
CA LEU A 187 -16.61 -1.03 -17.97
C LEU A 187 -18.11 -0.68 -17.97
N GLY A 188 -18.73 -0.48 -19.15
CA GLY A 188 -20.14 -0.07 -19.25
C GLY A 188 -20.42 1.32 -18.67
N LEU A 189 -19.41 2.22 -18.74
CA LEU A 189 -19.52 3.60 -18.28
C LEU A 189 -19.88 4.55 -19.41
N PRO A 190 -20.60 5.66 -19.16
CA PRO A 190 -20.95 6.63 -20.18
C PRO A 190 -19.72 7.30 -20.77
N VAL A 191 -19.68 7.44 -22.09
CA VAL A 191 -18.53 8.01 -22.81
C VAL A 191 -18.60 9.53 -22.92
N ASP A 192 -19.79 10.10 -22.80
CA ASP A 192 -20.14 11.51 -23.02
C ASP A 192 -20.29 12.34 -21.74
N ARG A 193 -20.06 11.71 -20.57
CA ARG A 193 -20.19 12.37 -19.26
C ARG A 193 -18.85 12.61 -18.60
N LYS A 194 -18.82 13.56 -17.65
CA LYS A 194 -17.71 13.69 -16.72
C LYS A 194 -17.84 12.67 -15.59
N ILE A 195 -16.76 11.98 -15.28
CA ILE A 195 -16.75 10.92 -14.27
C ILE A 195 -15.65 11.20 -13.24
N ILE A 196 -16.08 11.45 -12.01
CA ILE A 196 -15.17 11.42 -10.87
C ILE A 196 -15.23 10.05 -10.20
N GLY A 197 -14.13 9.58 -9.66
CA GLY A 197 -14.08 8.22 -9.11
C GLY A 197 -13.39 8.12 -7.75
N TYR A 198 -13.81 7.13 -7.00
CA TYR A 198 -13.13 6.72 -5.76
C TYR A 198 -12.89 5.21 -5.79
N SER A 199 -11.68 4.80 -5.44
CA SER A 199 -11.31 3.39 -5.39
C SER A 199 -10.71 3.05 -4.02
N GLY A 200 -11.39 2.18 -3.26
CA GLY A 200 -10.95 1.75 -1.93
C GLY A 200 -12.09 1.26 -1.06
N ALA A 201 -11.81 1.08 0.22
CA ALA A 201 -12.88 0.76 1.18
C ALA A 201 -13.85 1.95 1.28
N VAL A 202 -15.10 1.73 0.90
CA VAL A 202 -16.21 2.68 1.03
C VAL A 202 -16.63 2.67 2.49
N HIS A 203 -15.95 3.49 3.30
CA HIS A 203 -16.05 3.47 4.76
C HIS A 203 -15.95 4.89 5.33
N ARG A 204 -16.75 5.20 6.37
CA ARG A 204 -16.76 6.53 7.01
C ARG A 204 -15.39 6.98 7.51
N SER A 205 -14.60 6.06 8.05
CA SER A 205 -13.23 6.37 8.48
C SER A 205 -12.28 6.82 7.36
N ARG A 206 -12.72 6.71 6.11
CA ARG A 206 -11.97 7.17 4.93
C ARG A 206 -12.46 8.51 4.36
N GLY A 207 -13.40 9.18 5.04
CA GLY A 207 -13.95 10.45 4.56
C GLY A 207 -15.00 10.30 3.45
N ILE A 208 -15.69 9.15 3.38
CA ILE A 208 -16.69 8.92 2.32
C ILE A 208 -17.91 9.85 2.44
N ASP A 209 -18.27 10.26 3.67
CA ASP A 209 -19.37 11.20 3.89
C ASP A 209 -19.03 12.58 3.27
N THR A 210 -17.78 13.05 3.41
CA THR A 210 -17.27 14.28 2.78
C THR A 210 -17.34 14.18 1.25
N LEU A 211 -16.99 12.99 0.69
CA LEU A 211 -17.13 12.74 -0.74
C LEU A 211 -18.57 12.90 -1.21
N PHE A 212 -19.53 12.29 -0.50
CA PHE A 212 -20.93 12.35 -0.92
C PHE A 212 -21.46 13.79 -0.86
N GLN A 213 -21.12 14.55 0.18
CA GLN A 213 -21.51 15.97 0.30
C GLN A 213 -20.89 16.82 -0.82
N ALA A 214 -19.60 16.62 -1.12
CA ALA A 214 -18.93 17.31 -2.24
C ALA A 214 -19.57 16.94 -3.59
N TYR A 215 -19.91 15.67 -3.80
CA TYR A 215 -20.57 15.23 -5.03
C TYR A 215 -21.94 15.86 -5.22
N GLU A 216 -22.77 15.97 -4.18
CA GLU A 216 -24.08 16.62 -4.27
C GLU A 216 -23.96 18.10 -4.69
N LYS A 217 -22.97 18.82 -4.16
CA LYS A 217 -22.66 20.20 -4.58
C LYS A 217 -22.27 20.26 -6.05
N LEU A 218 -21.30 19.46 -6.45
CA LEU A 218 -20.80 19.41 -7.83
C LEU A 218 -21.88 19.03 -8.83
N LYS A 219 -22.79 18.14 -8.44
CA LYS A 219 -23.90 17.68 -9.29
C LYS A 219 -24.97 18.75 -9.47
N GLY A 220 -25.17 19.62 -8.46
CA GLY A 220 -26.04 20.78 -8.58
C GLY A 220 -25.64 21.72 -9.70
N ASP A 221 -24.32 21.96 -9.83
CA ASP A 221 -23.73 22.82 -10.86
C ASP A 221 -23.50 22.08 -12.19
N ASN A 222 -23.32 20.74 -12.15
CA ASN A 222 -23.12 19.88 -13.32
C ASN A 222 -23.99 18.62 -13.23
N PRO A 223 -25.27 18.68 -13.66
CA PRO A 223 -26.21 17.54 -13.57
C PRO A 223 -25.76 16.26 -14.30
N GLN A 224 -24.86 16.38 -15.28
CA GLN A 224 -24.31 15.24 -16.02
C GLN A 224 -23.07 14.63 -15.37
N LEU A 225 -22.60 15.16 -14.25
CA LEU A 225 -21.48 14.58 -13.52
C LEU A 225 -21.88 13.23 -12.91
N GLU A 226 -21.04 12.21 -13.09
CA GLU A 226 -21.20 10.91 -12.43
C GLU A 226 -20.10 10.68 -11.38
N LEU A 227 -20.50 10.08 -10.26
CA LEU A 227 -19.58 9.53 -9.27
C LEU A 227 -19.56 8.01 -9.37
N VAL A 228 -18.37 7.45 -9.59
CA VAL A 228 -18.14 6.00 -9.68
C VAL A 228 -17.33 5.55 -8.47
N LEU A 229 -17.83 4.54 -7.77
CA LEU A 229 -17.16 3.94 -6.62
C LEU A 229 -16.80 2.49 -6.91
N THR A 230 -15.63 2.03 -6.42
CA THR A 230 -15.29 0.62 -6.35
C THR A 230 -14.65 0.27 -5.02
N GLY A 231 -14.86 -0.96 -4.58
CA GLY A 231 -14.32 -1.51 -3.35
C GLY A 231 -15.40 -2.07 -2.44
N ARG A 232 -14.99 -2.52 -1.26
CA ARG A 232 -15.90 -3.09 -0.26
C ARG A 232 -16.68 -1.97 0.43
N ASN A 233 -18.01 -2.10 0.46
CA ASN A 233 -18.87 -1.18 1.19
C ASN A 233 -18.95 -1.56 2.67
N GLN A 234 -18.92 -0.56 3.53
CA GLN A 234 -19.18 -0.72 4.96
C GLN A 234 -20.63 -1.18 5.18
N LYS A 235 -20.81 -2.23 5.99
CA LYS A 235 -22.16 -2.69 6.36
C LYS A 235 -22.97 -1.53 6.98
N GLY A 236 -24.17 -1.31 6.45
CA GLY A 236 -25.08 -0.25 6.92
C GLY A 236 -24.76 1.15 6.39
N LEU A 237 -23.78 1.31 5.47
CA LEU A 237 -23.57 2.56 4.76
C LEU A 237 -24.41 2.56 3.48
N SER A 238 -25.35 3.52 3.39
CA SER A 238 -26.15 3.73 2.17
C SER A 238 -25.33 4.52 1.16
N ILE A 239 -25.34 4.05 -0.10
CA ILE A 239 -24.80 4.77 -1.24
C ILE A 239 -25.89 5.69 -1.77
N PRO A 240 -25.64 7.01 -1.95
CA PRO A 240 -26.65 7.95 -2.46
C PRO A 240 -27.18 7.53 -3.84
N SER A 241 -28.44 7.91 -4.12
CA SER A 241 -29.03 7.69 -5.44
C SER A 241 -28.23 8.45 -6.51
N GLY A 242 -28.03 7.81 -7.68
CA GLY A 242 -27.24 8.39 -8.79
C GLY A 242 -25.72 8.22 -8.64
N VAL A 243 -25.24 7.64 -7.57
CA VAL A 243 -23.84 7.17 -7.45
C VAL A 243 -23.73 5.74 -8.00
N ARG A 244 -22.80 5.52 -8.91
CA ARG A 244 -22.56 4.20 -9.50
C ARG A 244 -21.54 3.42 -8.70
N TRP A 245 -21.98 2.37 -8.04
CA TRP A 245 -21.09 1.46 -7.32
C TRP A 245 -20.84 0.19 -8.12
N LEU A 246 -19.57 -0.04 -8.50
CA LEU A 246 -19.14 -1.19 -9.31
C LEU A 246 -18.79 -2.43 -8.46
N GLY A 247 -18.95 -2.34 -7.14
CA GLY A 247 -18.53 -3.44 -6.27
C GLY A 247 -17.00 -3.57 -6.20
N TYR A 248 -16.53 -4.78 -5.95
CA TYR A 248 -15.10 -5.09 -5.93
C TYR A 248 -14.66 -5.55 -7.33
N LEU A 249 -13.86 -4.73 -7.99
CA LEU A 249 -13.33 -5.05 -9.33
C LEU A 249 -12.12 -6.00 -9.25
N PRO A 250 -11.94 -6.87 -10.25
CA PRO A 250 -10.69 -7.61 -10.46
C PRO A 250 -9.49 -6.68 -10.62
N ASP A 251 -8.28 -7.18 -10.32
CA ASP A 251 -7.07 -6.35 -10.40
C ASP A 251 -6.74 -5.91 -11.83
N GLU A 252 -7.06 -6.76 -12.81
CA GLU A 252 -6.90 -6.48 -14.24
C GLU A 252 -7.80 -5.34 -14.74
N ASP A 253 -8.92 -5.09 -14.08
CA ASP A 253 -9.85 -4.00 -14.42
C ASP A 253 -9.49 -2.66 -13.73
N MET A 254 -8.59 -2.69 -12.73
CA MET A 254 -8.22 -1.47 -12.02
C MET A 254 -7.53 -0.43 -12.89
N PRO A 255 -6.59 -0.77 -13.82
CA PRO A 255 -6.06 0.19 -14.78
C PRO A 255 -7.14 0.76 -15.71
N LEU A 256 -8.13 -0.06 -16.13
CA LEU A 256 -9.25 0.41 -16.94
C LEU A 256 -10.11 1.42 -16.17
N LEU A 257 -10.43 1.11 -14.90
CA LEU A 257 -11.18 2.03 -14.06
C LEU A 257 -10.47 3.37 -13.94
N LEU A 258 -9.19 3.39 -13.55
CA LEU A 258 -8.46 4.65 -13.40
C LEU A 258 -8.46 5.46 -14.69
N ASN A 259 -8.17 4.81 -15.84
CA ASN A 259 -8.15 5.47 -17.13
C ASN A 259 -9.54 5.93 -17.64
N SER A 260 -10.64 5.40 -17.07
CA SER A 260 -12.00 5.82 -17.37
C SER A 260 -12.41 7.13 -16.70
N LEU A 261 -11.69 7.57 -15.65
CA LEU A 261 -12.03 8.73 -14.86
C LEU A 261 -11.50 10.04 -15.44
N ASP A 262 -12.21 11.13 -15.21
CA ASP A 262 -11.69 12.50 -15.41
C ASP A 262 -10.90 12.94 -14.19
N VAL A 263 -11.35 12.59 -12.96
CA VAL A 263 -10.63 12.87 -11.70
C VAL A 263 -10.76 11.66 -10.77
N LEU A 264 -9.64 11.23 -10.19
CA LEU A 264 -9.62 10.27 -9.09
C LEU A 264 -9.58 11.01 -7.75
N LEU A 265 -10.40 10.56 -6.81
CA LEU A 265 -10.41 11.06 -5.44
C LEU A 265 -9.67 10.09 -4.52
N VAL A 266 -8.65 10.57 -3.82
CA VAL A 266 -7.83 9.79 -2.88
C VAL A 266 -8.04 10.34 -1.48
N LEU A 267 -9.05 9.79 -0.80
CA LEU A 267 -9.48 10.31 0.48
C LEU A 267 -8.84 9.57 1.65
N ASN A 268 -8.53 10.31 2.69
CA ASN A 268 -8.13 9.82 3.99
C ASN A 268 -8.52 10.83 5.07
N ARG A 269 -8.76 10.38 6.28
CA ARG A 269 -8.96 11.28 7.43
C ARG A 269 -7.64 11.57 8.12
N PHE A 270 -7.55 12.73 8.78
CA PHE A 270 -6.43 13.03 9.64
C PHE A 270 -6.55 12.19 10.92
N SER A 271 -5.84 11.08 10.97
CA SER A 271 -5.84 10.08 12.04
C SER A 271 -4.45 9.49 12.22
N ASP A 272 -4.23 8.72 13.28
CA ASP A 272 -2.95 8.01 13.48
C ASP A 272 -2.59 7.07 12.32
N PHE A 273 -3.60 6.59 11.57
CA PHE A 273 -3.41 5.87 10.32
C PHE A 273 -3.08 6.84 9.17
N GLY A 274 -3.92 7.84 8.94
CA GLY A 274 -3.81 8.76 7.79
C GLY A 274 -2.54 9.60 7.77
N ARG A 275 -2.00 9.93 8.95
CA ARG A 275 -0.74 10.69 9.08
C ARG A 275 0.48 9.96 8.53
N PHE A 276 0.41 8.64 8.37
CA PHE A 276 1.53 7.79 7.96
C PHE A 276 1.20 6.85 6.80
N SER A 277 -0.01 6.95 6.23
CA SER A 277 -0.44 6.10 5.11
C SER A 277 -0.03 6.72 3.77
N TYR A 278 0.76 5.96 3.01
CA TYR A 278 1.21 6.31 1.66
C TYR A 278 0.31 5.63 0.63
N PRO A 279 -0.72 6.31 0.10
CA PRO A 279 -1.76 5.67 -0.69
C PRO A 279 -1.24 5.21 -2.06
N VAL A 280 -1.18 3.90 -2.27
CA VAL A 280 -0.73 3.29 -3.53
C VAL A 280 -1.55 3.79 -4.72
N LYS A 281 -2.86 4.02 -4.52
CA LYS A 281 -3.74 4.53 -5.57
C LYS A 281 -3.34 5.90 -6.13
N LEU A 282 -2.65 6.69 -5.34
CA LEU A 282 -2.09 7.96 -5.83
C LEU A 282 -0.97 7.70 -6.84
N TYR A 283 -0.06 6.76 -6.56
CA TYR A 283 0.99 6.35 -7.51
C TYR A 283 0.40 5.71 -8.77
N GLU A 284 -0.63 4.86 -8.62
CA GLU A 284 -1.34 4.23 -9.74
C GLU A 284 -1.99 5.28 -10.67
N ALA A 285 -2.68 6.27 -10.09
CA ALA A 285 -3.31 7.35 -10.86
C ALA A 285 -2.27 8.25 -11.54
N MET A 286 -1.20 8.61 -10.82
CA MET A 286 -0.10 9.41 -11.36
C MET A 286 0.56 8.70 -12.54
N LYS A 287 0.76 7.38 -12.45
CA LYS A 287 1.32 6.56 -13.54
C LYS A 287 0.39 6.47 -14.76
N CYS A 288 -0.92 6.54 -14.52
CA CYS A 288 -1.94 6.64 -15.59
C CYS A 288 -2.16 8.08 -16.09
N HIS A 289 -1.48 9.08 -15.54
CA HIS A 289 -1.68 10.50 -15.83
C HIS A 289 -3.11 11.00 -15.55
N ILE A 290 -3.83 10.37 -14.61
CA ILE A 290 -5.18 10.76 -14.25
C ILE A 290 -5.12 11.94 -13.27
N PRO A 291 -5.84 13.05 -13.52
CA PRO A 291 -5.97 14.12 -12.53
C PRO A 291 -6.49 13.58 -11.20
N VAL A 292 -5.89 13.98 -10.09
CA VAL A 292 -6.29 13.54 -8.75
C VAL A 292 -6.65 14.73 -7.86
N VAL A 293 -7.59 14.52 -6.94
CA VAL A 293 -7.72 15.35 -5.75
C VAL A 293 -7.54 14.44 -4.54
N ALA A 294 -6.60 14.76 -3.69
CA ALA A 294 -6.27 13.96 -2.52
C ALA A 294 -6.39 14.76 -1.22
N THR A 295 -6.78 14.10 -0.13
CA THR A 295 -6.88 14.74 1.18
C THR A 295 -5.52 15.19 1.69
N ASN A 296 -5.46 16.39 2.23
CA ASN A 296 -4.29 17.01 2.82
C ASN A 296 -3.77 16.21 4.02
N THR A 297 -2.80 15.34 3.78
CA THR A 297 -2.05 14.60 4.80
C THR A 297 -0.55 14.75 4.54
N PRO A 298 0.33 14.60 5.54
CA PRO A 298 1.77 14.70 5.31
C PRO A 298 2.29 13.77 4.21
N PRO A 299 1.88 12.48 4.10
CA PRO A 299 2.27 11.63 2.99
C PRO A 299 1.80 12.12 1.62
N VAL A 300 0.57 12.63 1.51
CA VAL A 300 0.02 13.15 0.25
C VAL A 300 0.79 14.40 -0.19
N ARG A 301 1.09 15.32 0.73
CA ARG A 301 1.95 16.48 0.43
C ARG A 301 3.32 16.07 -0.06
N TRP A 302 3.91 15.06 0.55
CA TRP A 302 5.21 14.58 0.12
C TRP A 302 5.18 13.96 -1.29
N ILE A 303 4.12 13.21 -1.62
CA ILE A 303 3.96 12.57 -2.94
C ILE A 303 3.66 13.60 -4.02
N LEU A 304 2.74 14.53 -3.75
CA LEU A 304 2.29 15.52 -4.73
C LEU A 304 3.19 16.78 -4.79
N GLY A 305 4.04 17.00 -3.76
CA GLY A 305 4.87 18.20 -3.69
C GLY A 305 4.02 19.48 -3.65
N ASP A 306 4.48 20.52 -4.35
CA ASP A 306 3.86 21.84 -4.35
C ASP A 306 2.57 21.96 -5.20
N ARG A 307 1.95 20.83 -5.58
CA ARG A 307 0.72 20.81 -6.40
C ARG A 307 -0.52 21.03 -5.53
N GLY A 308 -0.60 22.18 -4.86
CA GLY A 308 -1.69 22.54 -3.94
C GLY A 308 -3.10 22.54 -4.57
N SER A 309 -3.23 22.68 -5.90
CA SER A 309 -4.50 22.51 -6.61
C SER A 309 -5.07 21.09 -6.53
N LEU A 310 -4.22 20.10 -6.29
CA LEU A 310 -4.58 18.69 -6.17
C LEU A 310 -4.82 18.22 -4.73
N ILE A 311 -4.70 19.12 -3.77
CA ILE A 311 -4.76 18.80 -2.33
C ILE A 311 -5.96 19.54 -1.71
N ALA A 312 -6.92 18.78 -1.18
CA ALA A 312 -8.10 19.30 -0.49
C ALA A 312 -7.98 19.10 1.04
N GLU A 313 -8.51 20.04 1.81
CA GLU A 313 -8.51 19.92 3.26
C GLU A 313 -9.34 18.72 3.74
N ALA A 314 -8.88 18.09 4.83
CA ALA A 314 -9.56 16.92 5.38
C ALA A 314 -10.92 17.31 5.96
N ASP A 315 -11.92 16.47 5.70
CA ASP A 315 -13.30 16.64 6.16
C ASP A 315 -13.98 17.98 5.71
N ASP A 316 -13.44 18.63 4.66
CA ASP A 316 -13.99 19.84 4.03
C ASP A 316 -14.55 19.50 2.64
N ASP A 317 -15.86 19.32 2.55
CA ASP A 317 -16.55 18.97 1.31
C ASP A 317 -16.62 20.15 0.32
N ALA A 318 -16.62 21.37 0.80
CA ALA A 318 -16.62 22.56 -0.05
C ALA A 318 -15.27 22.76 -0.72
N ASP A 319 -14.15 22.57 0.01
CA ASP A 319 -12.82 22.62 -0.58
C ASP A 319 -12.61 21.45 -1.55
N LEU A 320 -13.07 20.23 -1.20
CA LEU A 320 -13.00 19.09 -2.09
C LEU A 320 -13.75 19.35 -3.41
N ALA A 321 -14.98 19.88 -3.34
CA ALA A 321 -15.75 20.22 -4.53
C ALA A 321 -15.04 21.27 -5.41
N ARG A 322 -14.59 22.37 -4.80
CA ARG A 322 -13.85 23.44 -5.51
C ARG A 322 -12.59 22.93 -6.21
N LYS A 323 -11.81 22.05 -5.54
CA LYS A 323 -10.59 21.44 -6.12
C LYS A 323 -10.95 20.53 -7.29
N VAL A 324 -11.97 19.69 -7.16
CA VAL A 324 -12.44 18.85 -8.26
C VAL A 324 -12.86 19.69 -9.45
N GLU A 325 -13.68 20.71 -9.24
CA GLU A 325 -14.17 21.60 -10.30
C GLU A 325 -13.02 22.25 -11.08
N SER A 326 -12.00 22.72 -10.35
CA SER A 326 -10.84 23.40 -10.95
C SER A 326 -10.05 22.54 -11.94
N ILE A 327 -10.11 21.20 -11.81
CA ILE A 327 -9.35 20.25 -12.66
C ILE A 327 -10.24 19.32 -13.50
N LEU A 328 -11.56 19.37 -13.34
CA LEU A 328 -12.50 18.43 -13.97
C LEU A 328 -12.43 18.43 -15.50
N ASN A 329 -12.03 19.55 -16.11
CA ASN A 329 -11.90 19.69 -17.55
C ASN A 329 -10.49 19.38 -18.08
N MET A 330 -9.55 19.01 -17.22
CA MET A 330 -8.23 18.57 -17.65
C MET A 330 -8.31 17.17 -18.23
N ASN A 331 -7.66 16.93 -19.36
CA ASN A 331 -7.68 15.60 -19.97
C ASN A 331 -6.72 14.64 -19.25
N ARG A 332 -5.50 15.07 -19.05
CA ARG A 332 -4.43 14.32 -18.38
C ARG A 332 -3.60 15.30 -17.54
N TRP A 333 -2.90 14.78 -16.55
CA TRP A 333 -2.00 15.53 -15.70
C TRP A 333 -0.58 14.99 -15.81
N ASP A 334 0.37 15.85 -16.14
CA ASP A 334 1.78 15.48 -16.10
C ASP A 334 2.32 15.60 -14.67
N TYR A 335 2.67 14.47 -14.10
CA TYR A 335 3.26 14.41 -12.76
C TYR A 335 4.79 14.40 -12.78
N GLY A 336 5.41 14.44 -13.97
CA GLY A 336 6.84 14.24 -14.14
C GLY A 336 7.28 12.81 -13.88
N GLU A 337 8.56 12.63 -13.58
CA GLU A 337 9.13 11.33 -13.29
C GLU A 337 8.57 10.75 -11.99
N GLN A 338 8.13 9.49 -12.05
CA GLN A 338 7.54 8.77 -10.92
C GLN A 338 8.51 7.71 -10.42
N ASN A 339 8.57 7.55 -9.09
CA ASN A 339 9.34 6.47 -8.49
C ASN A 339 8.86 5.10 -9.01
N THR A 340 9.81 4.21 -9.24
CA THR A 340 9.56 2.82 -9.69
C THR A 340 9.95 1.81 -8.61
N TRP A 341 9.47 0.57 -8.76
CA TRP A 341 9.88 -0.50 -7.85
C TRP A 341 11.37 -0.84 -8.01
N GLU A 342 11.94 -0.64 -9.22
CA GLU A 342 13.36 -0.77 -9.50
C GLU A 342 14.17 0.22 -8.67
N GLN A 343 13.80 1.51 -8.70
CA GLN A 343 14.45 2.56 -7.90
C GLN A 343 14.34 2.29 -6.41
N SER A 344 13.14 1.90 -5.93
CA SER A 344 12.93 1.53 -4.52
C SER A 344 13.76 0.34 -4.09
N SER A 345 13.90 -0.67 -4.98
CA SER A 345 14.73 -1.85 -4.70
C SER A 345 16.21 -1.53 -4.66
N LEU A 346 16.69 -0.62 -5.50
CA LEU A 346 18.07 -0.12 -5.46
C LEU A 346 18.38 0.58 -4.14
N VAL A 347 17.47 1.44 -3.68
CA VAL A 347 17.61 2.11 -2.37
C VAL A 347 17.61 1.10 -1.22
N PHE A 348 16.73 0.10 -1.29
CA PHE A 348 16.67 -0.97 -0.28
C PHE A 348 17.96 -1.80 -0.28
N GLU A 349 18.46 -2.22 -1.45
CA GLU A 349 19.71 -2.94 -1.59
C GLU A 349 20.90 -2.14 -1.06
N ALA A 350 20.99 -0.85 -1.41
CA ALA A 350 22.04 0.03 -0.91
C ALA A 350 22.02 0.12 0.62
N ALA A 351 20.84 0.17 1.24
CA ALA A 351 20.72 0.17 2.69
C ALA A 351 21.16 -1.15 3.34
N LEU A 352 21.00 -2.30 2.64
CA LEU A 352 21.51 -3.60 3.10
C LEU A 352 23.04 -3.68 3.00
N LEU A 353 23.63 -3.05 1.97
CA LEU A 353 25.07 -3.09 1.69
C LEU A 353 25.87 -2.05 2.50
N ALA A 354 25.24 -1.00 3.01
CA ALA A 354 25.88 0.10 3.75
C ALA A 354 26.31 -0.28 5.19
N ARG A 355 26.23 -1.56 5.55
CA ARG A 355 26.54 -2.10 6.88
C ARG A 355 27.99 -2.55 7.04
#